data_a7606f587948d044eac51f4863ace3fa
#
_entry.id   a7606f587948d044eac51f4863ace3fa
#
_cell.length_a   1.000
_cell.length_b   1.000
_cell.length_c   1.000
_cell.angle_alpha   90.00
_cell.angle_beta   90.00
_cell.angle_gamma   90.00
#
_symmetry.space_group_name_H-M   'P 1'
#
loop_
_entity.id
_entity.type
_entity.pdbx_description
1 polymer ?
#
loop_
_entity_poly.entity_id
_entity_poly.type
_entity_poly.pdbx_seq_one_letter_code
_entity_poly.pdbx_strand_id
1 'polypeptide(L)'
;QRQMCIRDRDNRLKDFKKVFLIAGSEPLGSAGLQADIKAVSACGGFAAGAVTCIVDEDTQRVKDIYTIPVQMIVNQALSFLEDVGADCIKTGMLYSVELVTGIAELLNLFKDIPKVIDPVMVSSAGDRLLKEEAVQAYKDLLFPMATIITPNYREAEVLLGRPVTVS
;
A
#
# COMPACT_ATOMS: atom_id res chain seq x y z
N GLN A 1 27.24 -13.54 -12.36
CA GLN A 1 26.94 -14.06 -11.00
C GLN A 1 25.71 -13.43 -10.35
N ARG A 2 25.44 -12.12 -10.52
CA ARG A 2 24.24 -11.46 -9.93
C ARG A 2 22.90 -11.91 -10.55
N GLN A 3 22.89 -12.20 -11.86
CA GLN A 3 21.68 -12.71 -12.53
C GLN A 3 21.32 -14.15 -12.12
N MET A 4 22.31 -14.97 -11.77
CA MET A 4 22.09 -16.33 -11.28
C MET A 4 21.37 -16.33 -9.92
N CYS A 5 21.68 -15.36 -9.04
CA CYS A 5 21.00 -15.23 -7.75
C CYS A 5 19.51 -14.86 -7.86
N ILE A 6 19.08 -14.19 -8.93
CA ILE A 6 17.68 -13.83 -9.15
C ILE A 6 16.89 -15.05 -9.65
N ARG A 7 17.41 -15.79 -10.63
CA ARG A 7 16.77 -17.02 -11.16
C ARG A 7 16.66 -18.15 -10.12
N ASP A 8 17.67 -18.34 -9.27
CA ASP A 8 17.60 -19.32 -8.17
C ASP A 8 16.58 -18.91 -7.08
N ARG A 9 16.28 -17.62 -6.94
CA ARG A 9 15.22 -17.14 -6.05
C ARG A 9 13.83 -17.50 -6.58
N ASP A 10 13.62 -17.47 -7.89
CA ASP A 10 12.32 -17.78 -8.50
C ASP A 10 11.84 -19.19 -8.16
N ASN A 11 12.72 -20.17 -8.11
CA ASN A 11 12.36 -21.52 -7.70
C ASN A 11 12.03 -21.64 -6.21
N ARG A 12 12.67 -20.85 -5.35
CA ARG A 12 12.36 -20.82 -3.91
C ARG A 12 11.13 -19.98 -3.57
N LEU A 13 10.79 -18.98 -4.39
CA LEU A 13 9.61 -18.14 -4.19
C LEU A 13 8.30 -18.86 -4.53
N LYS A 14 8.34 -19.97 -5.26
CA LYS A 14 7.14 -20.77 -5.59
C LYS A 14 6.47 -21.38 -4.36
N ASP A 15 7.24 -21.60 -3.29
CA ASP A 15 6.76 -22.20 -2.06
C ASP A 15 6.12 -21.18 -1.09
N PHE A 16 6.30 -19.86 -1.37
CA PHE A 16 5.79 -18.78 -0.51
C PHE A 16 4.61 -18.07 -1.15
N LYS A 17 3.64 -17.70 -0.33
CA LYS A 17 2.63 -16.73 -0.74
C LYS A 17 3.27 -15.35 -0.87
N LYS A 18 3.12 -14.74 -2.04
CA LYS A 18 3.73 -13.47 -2.42
C LYS A 18 2.74 -12.33 -2.22
N VAL A 19 3.12 -11.32 -1.46
CA VAL A 19 2.34 -10.10 -1.27
C VAL A 19 3.11 -8.93 -1.86
N PHE A 20 2.49 -8.22 -2.80
CA PHE A 20 3.03 -6.98 -3.33
C PHE A 20 2.40 -5.79 -2.59
N LEU A 21 3.26 -4.92 -2.09
CA LEU A 21 2.90 -3.80 -1.22
C LEU A 21 3.09 -2.47 -1.95
N ILE A 22 2.16 -1.56 -1.82
CA ILE A 22 2.24 -0.20 -2.39
C ILE A 22 1.97 0.77 -1.24
N ALA A 23 3.03 1.31 -0.63
CA ALA A 23 2.90 2.08 0.61
C ALA A 23 4.05 3.08 0.79
N GLY A 24 3.87 4.02 1.70
CA GLY A 24 4.93 4.93 2.15
C GLY A 24 6.02 4.22 2.93
N SER A 25 7.19 4.84 2.99
CA SER A 25 8.35 4.39 3.75
C SER A 25 8.67 5.40 4.84
N GLU A 26 8.81 4.94 6.09
CA GLU A 26 9.14 5.77 7.24
C GLU A 26 10.29 5.15 8.06
N PRO A 27 11.09 5.97 8.78
CA PRO A 27 12.36 5.54 9.37
C PRO A 27 12.21 4.57 10.56
N LEU A 28 11.09 4.62 11.29
CA LEU A 28 10.87 3.77 12.47
C LEU A 28 10.53 2.32 12.09
N GLY A 29 9.98 2.12 10.89
CA GLY A 29 9.47 0.83 10.44
C GLY A 29 8.32 0.31 11.28
N SER A 30 7.54 1.22 11.87
CA SER A 30 6.37 0.97 12.71
C SER A 30 5.07 0.97 11.91
N ALA A 31 5.10 1.61 10.74
CA ALA A 31 4.00 1.68 9.79
C ALA A 31 4.52 1.51 8.35
N GLY A 32 3.64 1.67 7.38
CA GLY A 32 3.98 1.68 5.95
C GLY A 32 4.64 0.41 5.44
N LEU A 33 5.46 0.57 4.41
CA LEU A 33 6.06 -0.55 3.69
C LEU A 33 6.90 -1.46 4.59
N GLN A 34 7.69 -0.90 5.50
CA GLN A 34 8.57 -1.68 6.39
C GLN A 34 7.78 -2.52 7.39
N ALA A 35 6.71 -1.97 7.96
CA ALA A 35 5.84 -2.71 8.87
C ALA A 35 5.11 -3.84 8.13
N ASP A 36 4.60 -3.57 6.94
CA ASP A 36 3.93 -4.56 6.10
C ASP A 36 4.87 -5.70 5.71
N ILE A 37 6.12 -5.39 5.31
CA ILE A 37 7.13 -6.41 5.00
C ILE A 37 7.41 -7.29 6.22
N LYS A 38 7.58 -6.69 7.41
CA LYS A 38 7.80 -7.44 8.65
C LYS A 38 6.61 -8.36 8.96
N ALA A 39 5.38 -7.85 8.83
CA ALA A 39 4.18 -8.61 9.12
C ALA A 39 4.01 -9.80 8.17
N VAL A 40 4.14 -9.59 6.86
CA VAL A 40 4.05 -10.66 5.85
C VAL A 40 5.14 -11.70 6.08
N SER A 41 6.38 -11.26 6.35
CA SER A 41 7.51 -12.16 6.60
C SER A 41 7.32 -12.97 7.88
N ALA A 42 6.80 -12.36 8.95
CA ALA A 42 6.48 -13.07 10.20
C ALA A 42 5.38 -14.12 10.02
N CYS A 43 4.47 -13.89 9.06
CA CYS A 43 3.44 -14.88 8.68
C CYS A 43 3.95 -15.94 7.69
N GLY A 44 5.24 -15.97 7.38
CA GLY A 44 5.83 -16.96 6.46
C GLY A 44 5.61 -16.64 4.99
N GLY A 45 5.19 -15.44 4.63
CA GLY A 45 5.04 -14.98 3.25
C GLY A 45 6.30 -14.29 2.71
N PHE A 46 6.33 -14.07 1.40
CA PHE A 46 7.30 -13.22 0.74
C PHE A 46 6.68 -11.86 0.43
N ALA A 47 7.34 -10.79 0.87
CA ALA A 47 6.91 -9.42 0.64
C ALA A 47 7.86 -8.67 -0.29
N ALA A 48 7.30 -7.97 -1.26
CA ALA A 48 7.99 -6.98 -2.08
C ALA A 48 7.08 -5.77 -2.25
N GLY A 49 7.61 -4.64 -2.70
CA GLY A 49 6.72 -3.49 -2.87
C GLY A 49 7.35 -2.28 -3.52
N ALA A 50 6.49 -1.33 -3.90
CA ALA A 50 6.81 -0.01 -4.39
C ALA A 50 6.57 1.05 -3.31
N VAL A 51 7.53 1.96 -3.15
CA VAL A 51 7.45 3.09 -2.22
C VAL A 51 6.65 4.22 -2.85
N THR A 52 5.59 4.68 -2.18
CA THR A 52 4.76 5.80 -2.65
C THR A 52 5.33 7.16 -2.24
N CYS A 53 5.89 7.24 -1.06
CA CYS A 53 6.54 8.42 -0.51
C CYS A 53 7.57 8.02 0.55
N ILE A 54 8.49 8.93 0.83
CA ILE A 54 9.41 8.83 1.96
C ILE A 54 8.95 9.85 3.00
N VAL A 55 8.73 9.38 4.22
CA VAL A 55 8.23 10.19 5.32
C VAL A 55 9.36 10.46 6.31
N ASP A 56 9.64 11.73 6.60
CA ASP A 56 10.45 12.13 7.75
C ASP A 56 9.53 12.27 8.95
N GLU A 57 9.61 11.31 9.86
CA GLU A 57 8.84 11.33 11.10
C GLU A 57 9.64 10.83 12.29
N ASP A 58 9.20 11.24 13.46
CA ASP A 58 9.62 10.68 14.74
C ASP A 58 8.40 10.09 15.48
N THR A 59 8.60 9.64 16.71
CA THR A 59 7.52 9.02 17.52
C THR A 59 6.38 9.97 17.90
N GLN A 60 6.50 11.27 17.58
CA GLN A 60 5.52 12.28 18.00
C GLN A 60 4.79 12.93 16.81
N ARG A 61 5.46 13.06 15.65
CA ARG A 61 4.87 13.78 14.50
C ARG A 61 5.53 13.42 13.18
N VAL A 62 4.77 13.60 12.11
CA VAL A 62 5.25 13.69 10.74
C VAL A 62 5.83 15.10 10.53
N LYS A 63 7.06 15.19 10.03
CA LYS A 63 7.79 16.45 9.79
C LYS A 63 7.74 16.84 8.32
N ASP A 64 7.95 15.87 7.43
CA ASP A 64 7.97 16.11 5.98
C ASP A 64 7.59 14.83 5.22
N ILE A 65 7.10 15.00 3.99
CA ILE A 65 6.73 13.92 3.08
C ILE A 65 7.29 14.21 1.70
N TYR A 66 8.24 13.38 1.26
CA TYR A 66 8.76 13.43 -0.11
C TYR A 66 8.03 12.39 -0.98
N THR A 67 7.31 12.89 -1.96
CA THR A 67 6.48 12.05 -2.86
C THR A 67 7.31 11.49 -4.01
N ILE A 68 7.08 10.21 -4.34
CA ILE A 68 7.68 9.57 -5.50
C ILE A 68 6.77 9.81 -6.72
N PRO A 69 7.30 10.11 -7.92
CA PRO A 69 6.48 10.27 -9.12
C PRO A 69 5.63 9.03 -9.39
N VAL A 70 4.33 9.24 -9.68
CA VAL A 70 3.34 8.15 -9.86
C VAL A 70 3.82 7.13 -10.91
N GLN A 71 4.39 7.61 -12.02
CA GLN A 71 4.90 6.72 -13.07
C GLN A 71 6.00 5.78 -12.58
N MET A 72 6.87 6.24 -11.66
CA MET A 72 7.92 5.39 -11.08
C MET A 72 7.30 4.28 -10.21
N ILE A 73 6.30 4.61 -9.42
CA ILE A 73 5.59 3.66 -8.56
C ILE A 73 4.91 2.59 -9.43
N VAL A 74 4.18 3.02 -10.45
CA VAL A 74 3.50 2.13 -11.41
C VAL A 74 4.50 1.23 -12.13
N ASN A 75 5.62 1.78 -12.62
CA ASN A 75 6.64 1.00 -13.31
C ASN A 75 7.28 -0.06 -12.42
N GLN A 76 7.56 0.26 -11.14
CA GLN A 76 8.07 -0.73 -10.17
C GLN A 76 7.08 -1.86 -9.95
N ALA A 77 5.79 -1.51 -9.81
CA ALA A 77 4.74 -2.48 -9.61
C ALA A 77 4.56 -3.40 -10.84
N LEU A 78 4.50 -2.83 -12.03
CA LEU A 78 4.42 -3.60 -13.29
C LEU A 78 5.60 -4.55 -13.43
N SER A 79 6.83 -4.05 -13.23
CA SER A 79 8.04 -4.88 -13.35
C SER A 79 8.00 -6.09 -12.42
N PHE A 80 7.50 -5.94 -11.19
CA PHE A 80 7.39 -7.06 -10.26
C PHE A 80 6.22 -7.98 -10.60
N LEU A 81 5.04 -7.41 -10.86
CA LEU A 81 3.82 -8.20 -11.08
C LEU A 81 3.86 -9.02 -12.36
N GLU A 82 4.53 -8.51 -13.40
CA GLU A 82 4.70 -9.21 -14.69
C GLU A 82 5.79 -10.30 -14.63
N ASP A 83 6.88 -10.06 -13.87
CA ASP A 83 8.02 -10.99 -13.79
C ASP A 83 7.82 -12.06 -12.71
N VAL A 84 7.47 -11.66 -11.50
CA VAL A 84 7.38 -12.53 -10.31
C VAL A 84 5.94 -12.91 -9.99
N GLY A 85 5.00 -12.00 -10.24
CA GLY A 85 3.60 -12.13 -9.84
C GLY A 85 3.37 -11.96 -8.34
N ALA A 86 2.11 -11.90 -7.93
CA ALA A 86 1.70 -11.84 -6.54
C ALA A 86 0.43 -12.65 -6.29
N ASP A 87 0.29 -13.20 -5.08
CA ASP A 87 -0.94 -13.86 -4.60
C ASP A 87 -1.90 -12.85 -3.95
N CYS A 88 -1.41 -11.67 -3.59
CA CYS A 88 -2.19 -10.56 -3.03
C CYS A 88 -1.47 -9.23 -3.28
N ILE A 89 -2.23 -8.16 -3.48
CA ILE A 89 -1.71 -6.79 -3.51
C ILE A 89 -2.31 -6.01 -2.34
N LYS A 90 -1.46 -5.34 -1.55
CA LYS A 90 -1.92 -4.41 -0.49
C LYS A 90 -1.52 -2.99 -0.86
N THR A 91 -2.47 -2.05 -0.75
CA THR A 91 -2.16 -0.62 -0.76
C THR A 91 -2.20 -0.08 0.67
N GLY A 92 -1.24 0.76 1.01
CA GLY A 92 -1.25 1.60 2.19
C GLY A 92 -1.48 3.07 1.81
N MET A 93 -0.65 3.98 2.31
CA MET A 93 -0.78 5.41 2.05
C MET A 93 -0.63 5.78 0.57
N LEU A 94 -1.71 6.31 -0.02
CA LEU A 94 -1.76 6.90 -1.35
C LEU A 94 -2.20 8.36 -1.21
N TYR A 95 -1.24 9.25 -1.15
CA TYR A 95 -1.36 10.63 -0.67
C TYR A 95 -2.08 11.61 -1.62
N SER A 96 -2.35 11.27 -2.88
CA SER A 96 -2.97 12.17 -3.86
C SER A 96 -4.00 11.47 -4.75
N VAL A 97 -4.93 12.26 -5.30
CA VAL A 97 -5.90 11.77 -6.30
C VAL A 97 -5.20 11.15 -7.51
N GLU A 98 -4.12 11.80 -7.98
CA GLU A 98 -3.33 11.31 -9.11
C GLU A 98 -2.75 9.91 -8.82
N LEU A 99 -2.19 9.71 -7.63
CA LEU A 99 -1.66 8.41 -7.24
C LEU A 99 -2.77 7.36 -7.09
N VAL A 100 -3.88 7.71 -6.45
CA VAL A 100 -5.05 6.81 -6.33
C VAL A 100 -5.53 6.37 -7.71
N THR A 101 -5.63 7.31 -8.66
CA THR A 101 -6.04 7.03 -10.04
C THR A 101 -5.05 6.10 -10.74
N GLY A 102 -3.76 6.44 -10.70
CA GLY A 102 -2.72 5.61 -11.34
C GLY A 102 -2.64 4.19 -10.74
N ILE A 103 -2.83 4.06 -9.43
CA ILE A 103 -2.88 2.74 -8.78
C ILE A 103 -4.17 1.99 -9.13
N ALA A 104 -5.31 2.66 -9.24
CA ALA A 104 -6.55 2.02 -9.66
C ALA A 104 -6.44 1.48 -11.10
N GLU A 105 -5.83 2.23 -12.01
CA GLU A 105 -5.54 1.79 -13.38
C GLU A 105 -4.62 0.57 -13.38
N LEU A 106 -3.53 0.60 -12.61
CA LEU A 106 -2.63 -0.52 -12.42
C LEU A 106 -3.36 -1.77 -11.91
N LEU A 107 -4.13 -1.64 -10.82
CA LEU A 107 -4.85 -2.76 -10.21
C LEU A 107 -5.90 -3.37 -11.13
N ASN A 108 -6.46 -2.58 -12.03
CA ASN A 108 -7.41 -3.04 -13.05
C ASN A 108 -6.77 -3.97 -14.10
N LEU A 109 -5.45 -3.91 -14.30
CA LEU A 109 -4.73 -4.87 -15.14
C LEU A 109 -4.60 -6.25 -14.49
N PHE A 110 -4.67 -6.33 -13.17
CA PHE A 110 -4.49 -7.55 -12.36
C PHE A 110 -5.76 -7.90 -11.59
N LYS A 111 -6.90 -8.01 -12.28
CA LYS A 111 -8.23 -8.18 -11.66
C LYS A 111 -8.34 -9.42 -10.77
N ASP A 112 -7.69 -10.49 -11.18
CA ASP A 112 -7.79 -11.80 -10.50
C ASP A 112 -6.97 -11.88 -9.20
N ILE A 113 -6.06 -10.94 -8.97
CA ILE A 113 -5.26 -10.90 -7.75
C ILE A 113 -6.10 -10.24 -6.64
N PRO A 114 -6.29 -10.90 -5.47
CA PRO A 114 -6.94 -10.31 -4.30
C PRO A 114 -6.28 -9.00 -3.86
N LYS A 115 -7.10 -8.02 -3.46
CA LYS A 115 -6.65 -6.67 -3.09
C LYS A 115 -7.07 -6.31 -1.68
N VAL A 116 -6.10 -5.95 -0.85
CA VAL A 116 -6.32 -5.35 0.47
C VAL A 116 -6.08 -3.85 0.34
N ILE A 117 -7.13 -3.06 0.50
CA ILE A 117 -7.06 -1.60 0.41
C ILE A 117 -7.10 -1.02 1.83
N ASP A 118 -5.96 -0.51 2.27
CA ASP A 118 -5.82 0.18 3.55
C ASP A 118 -5.93 1.69 3.29
N PRO A 119 -7.06 2.32 3.64
CA PRO A 119 -7.34 3.70 3.29
C PRO A 119 -6.71 4.65 4.31
N VAL A 120 -5.37 4.74 4.33
CA VAL A 120 -4.63 5.58 5.26
C VAL A 120 -4.95 7.06 5.02
N MET A 121 -5.74 7.65 5.91
CA MET A 121 -6.24 9.03 5.78
C MET A 121 -5.75 9.95 6.89
N VAL A 122 -5.39 9.37 8.03
CA VAL A 122 -5.03 10.10 9.25
C VAL A 122 -3.78 9.45 9.84
N SER A 123 -2.80 10.26 10.25
CA SER A 123 -1.62 9.77 10.95
C SER A 123 -2.00 9.23 12.34
N SER A 124 -1.11 8.44 12.94
CA SER A 124 -1.27 7.96 14.32
C SER A 124 -1.38 9.13 15.32
N ALA A 125 -0.79 10.29 14.99
CA ALA A 125 -0.87 11.52 15.77
C ALA A 125 -2.19 12.28 15.57
N GLY A 126 -3.00 11.91 14.57
CA GLY A 126 -4.29 12.55 14.26
C GLY A 126 -4.22 13.60 13.15
N ASP A 127 -3.06 13.78 12.50
CA ASP A 127 -2.93 14.70 11.39
C ASP A 127 -3.63 14.15 10.15
N ARG A 128 -4.41 14.99 9.48
CA ARG A 128 -5.07 14.62 8.23
C ARG A 128 -4.04 14.54 7.11
N LEU A 129 -3.81 13.33 6.60
CA LEU A 129 -2.84 13.05 5.54
C LEU A 129 -3.43 13.20 4.14
N LEU A 130 -4.76 13.12 4.00
CA LEU A 130 -5.46 13.16 2.72
C LEU A 130 -6.44 14.32 2.63
N LYS A 131 -6.53 14.91 1.44
CA LYS A 131 -7.57 15.86 1.09
C LYS A 131 -8.90 15.14 0.81
N GLU A 132 -10.00 15.86 0.87
CA GLU A 132 -11.35 15.30 0.70
C GLU A 132 -11.56 14.66 -0.69
N GLU A 133 -10.98 15.28 -1.73
CA GLU A 133 -11.03 14.77 -3.10
C GLU A 133 -10.35 13.38 -3.22
N ALA A 134 -9.29 13.14 -2.44
CA ALA A 134 -8.61 11.85 -2.43
C ALA A 134 -9.44 10.77 -1.70
N VAL A 135 -10.18 11.13 -0.65
CA VAL A 135 -11.13 10.22 0.01
C VAL A 135 -12.22 9.77 -0.96
N GLN A 136 -12.75 10.68 -1.77
CA GLN A 136 -13.75 10.33 -2.78
C GLN A 136 -13.15 9.43 -3.85
N ALA A 137 -11.91 9.69 -4.30
CA ALA A 137 -11.22 8.83 -5.26
C ALA A 137 -11.03 7.38 -4.75
N TYR A 138 -10.74 7.19 -3.46
CA TYR A 138 -10.72 5.84 -2.86
C TYR A 138 -12.07 5.14 -2.99
N LYS A 139 -13.18 5.84 -2.67
CA LYS A 139 -14.54 5.28 -2.74
C LYS A 139 -14.94 4.90 -4.15
N ASP A 140 -14.59 5.73 -5.13
CA ASP A 140 -15.05 5.56 -6.50
C ASP A 140 -14.18 4.60 -7.31
N LEU A 141 -12.87 4.56 -7.03
CA LEU A 141 -11.91 3.85 -7.86
C LEU A 141 -11.34 2.57 -7.21
N LEU A 142 -10.99 2.61 -5.92
CA LEU A 142 -10.29 1.50 -5.26
C LEU A 142 -11.23 0.55 -4.52
N PHE A 143 -12.23 1.07 -3.79
CA PHE A 143 -13.12 0.23 -3.01
C PHE A 143 -13.94 -0.76 -3.84
N PRO A 144 -14.43 -0.42 -5.06
CA PRO A 144 -15.15 -1.37 -5.90
C PRO A 144 -14.31 -2.59 -6.32
N MET A 145 -12.99 -2.49 -6.33
CA MET A 145 -12.08 -3.59 -6.69
C MET A 145 -11.44 -4.28 -5.47
N ALA A 146 -11.71 -3.80 -4.26
CA ALA A 146 -11.13 -4.35 -3.05
C ALA A 146 -11.74 -5.70 -2.69
N THR A 147 -10.90 -6.65 -2.32
CA THR A 147 -11.34 -7.88 -1.64
C THR A 147 -11.63 -7.59 -0.18
N ILE A 148 -10.81 -6.75 0.44
CA ILE A 148 -10.93 -6.30 1.82
C ILE A 148 -10.51 -4.84 1.90
N ILE A 149 -11.23 -4.03 2.68
CA ILE A 149 -10.82 -2.70 3.11
C ILE A 149 -10.57 -2.71 4.62
N THR A 150 -9.51 -2.05 5.09
CA THR A 150 -9.05 -2.12 6.48
C THR A 150 -9.01 -0.75 7.16
N PRO A 151 -10.10 0.03 7.16
CA PRO A 151 -10.11 1.33 7.82
C PRO A 151 -10.01 1.15 9.34
N ASN A 152 -9.19 1.96 9.99
CA ASN A 152 -9.26 2.13 11.43
C ASN A 152 -10.51 2.93 11.83
N TYR A 153 -10.75 3.06 13.14
CA TYR A 153 -11.95 3.74 13.65
C TYR A 153 -12.12 5.17 13.12
N ARG A 154 -11.06 5.97 13.11
CA ARG A 154 -11.09 7.37 12.62
C ARG A 154 -11.31 7.44 11.11
N GLU A 155 -10.69 6.55 10.38
CA GLU A 155 -10.88 6.44 8.93
C GLU A 155 -12.32 6.01 8.59
N ALA A 156 -12.89 5.09 9.36
CA ALA A 156 -14.28 4.70 9.20
C ALA A 156 -15.24 5.89 9.41
N GLU A 157 -14.99 6.75 10.40
CA GLU A 157 -15.77 7.98 10.61
C GLU A 157 -15.66 8.94 9.41
N VAL A 158 -14.46 9.15 8.88
CA VAL A 158 -14.23 9.97 7.68
C VAL A 158 -14.98 9.40 6.48
N LEU A 159 -14.88 8.09 6.27
CA LEU A 159 -15.54 7.40 5.16
C LEU A 159 -17.06 7.46 5.24
N LEU A 160 -17.63 7.36 6.44
CA LEU A 160 -19.07 7.38 6.68
C LEU A 160 -19.65 8.80 6.80
N GLY A 161 -18.81 9.82 7.02
CA GLY A 161 -19.23 11.18 7.29
C GLY A 161 -20.02 11.34 8.60
N ARG A 162 -19.87 10.41 9.53
CA ARG A 162 -20.55 10.40 10.84
C ARG A 162 -19.75 9.64 11.88
N PRO A 163 -19.95 9.95 13.18
CA PRO A 163 -19.35 9.18 14.25
C PRO A 163 -19.73 7.70 14.20
N VAL A 164 -18.78 6.82 14.57
CA VAL A 164 -18.99 5.39 14.74
C VAL A 164 -19.12 5.12 16.23
N THR A 165 -20.23 4.54 16.64
CA THR A 165 -20.43 4.08 18.03
C THR A 165 -20.05 2.61 18.12
N VAL A 166 -19.12 2.28 19.02
CA VAL A 166 -18.83 0.90 19.41
C VAL A 166 -19.82 0.54 20.49
N SER A 167 -20.74 -0.36 20.20
CA SER A 167 -21.66 -0.95 21.20
C SER A 167 -20.97 -2.06 21.97
#